data_bd3233d2e18c7a8f636d7ec1e10855c0
#
_entry.id   bd3233d2e18c7a8f636d7ec1e10855c0
#
_cell.length_a   1.000
_cell.length_b   1.000
_cell.length_c   1.000
_cell.angle_alpha   90.00
_cell.angle_beta   90.00
_cell.angle_gamma   90.00
#
_symmetry.space_group_name_H-M   'P 1'
#
loop_
_entity.id
_entity.type
_entity.pdbx_description
1 polymer ?
#
loop_
_entity_poly.entity_id
_entity_poly.type
_entity_poly.pdbx_seq_one_letter_code
_entity_poly.pdbx_strand_id
1 'polypeptide(L)'
;MVPMDWNAVLAPAAVACCLLAGAGAPVSAMPPGVDQGAMPMGQRSADAHFIAMMIPHHEGAIAMAELALQRSRRAEIRGLAERIRSSQSRENAQMRRWYRQWFGSDVPRWSRAGMGMGSGMGMPGFGTRLEALRTATDFDRAFLEQMIAHHRMGVMMASHAQWGSGHAELRELEAAMVRVQSEEIEQMARWYQQWFGAANRSAVMGGASIP
;
A
#
# COMPACT_ATOMS: atom_id res chain seq x y z
N MET A 1 23.03 12.39 12.29
CA MET A 1 22.06 11.69 11.44
C MET A 1 21.02 11.13 12.38
N VAL A 2 19.90 11.85 12.59
CA VAL A 2 18.87 11.51 13.58
C VAL A 2 18.02 10.39 12.98
N PRO A 3 17.77 9.27 13.67
CA PRO A 3 16.85 8.22 13.17
C PRO A 3 15.43 8.80 13.15
N MET A 4 14.83 8.78 11.98
CA MET A 4 13.43 9.18 11.79
C MET A 4 12.52 8.12 12.39
N ASP A 5 11.73 8.50 13.40
CA ASP A 5 10.79 7.62 14.10
C ASP A 5 9.55 7.39 13.22
N TRP A 6 9.51 6.24 12.56
CA TRP A 6 8.44 5.85 11.63
C TRP A 6 7.10 5.53 12.31
N ASN A 7 7.08 5.46 13.65
CA ASN A 7 5.84 5.23 14.41
C ASN A 7 4.99 6.50 14.57
N ALA A 8 5.55 7.68 14.30
CA ALA A 8 4.84 8.95 14.47
C ALA A 8 3.84 9.28 13.35
N VAL A 9 3.85 8.55 12.24
CA VAL A 9 3.06 8.88 11.03
C VAL A 9 1.63 8.37 11.08
N LEU A 10 1.29 7.46 12.01
CA LEU A 10 -0.07 6.90 12.15
C LEU A 10 -0.54 6.89 13.62
N ALA A 11 -0.20 7.93 14.38
CA ALA A 11 -0.86 8.14 15.68
C ALA A 11 -2.33 8.51 15.41
N PRO A 12 -3.31 7.78 15.98
CA PRO A 12 -4.68 8.28 15.97
C PRO A 12 -4.67 9.59 16.75
N ALA A 13 -5.26 10.63 16.18
CA ALA A 13 -5.56 11.84 16.93
C ALA A 13 -6.43 11.43 18.13
N ALA A 14 -5.81 11.30 19.29
CA ALA A 14 -6.52 11.12 20.55
C ALA A 14 -7.25 12.44 20.81
N VAL A 15 -8.55 12.46 20.55
CA VAL A 15 -9.45 13.52 21.04
C VAL A 15 -9.43 13.41 22.56
N ALA A 16 -8.67 14.29 23.19
CA ALA A 16 -8.70 14.46 24.64
C ALA A 16 -10.10 14.92 25.03
N CYS A 17 -10.89 14.02 25.61
CA CYS A 17 -12.17 14.32 26.22
C CYS A 17 -11.89 14.99 27.57
N CYS A 18 -11.85 16.34 27.62
CA CYS A 18 -11.90 17.08 28.86
C CYS A 18 -13.28 16.93 29.47
N LEU A 19 -13.38 16.12 30.52
CA LEU A 19 -14.53 16.12 31.43
C LEU A 19 -14.52 17.40 32.26
N LEU A 20 -15.28 18.39 31.84
CA LEU A 20 -15.73 19.48 32.71
C LEU A 20 -17.19 19.22 33.07
N ALA A 21 -17.43 18.87 34.32
CA ALA A 21 -18.76 18.86 34.92
C ALA A 21 -19.25 20.31 35.06
N GLY A 22 -20.36 20.67 34.44
CA GLY A 22 -20.98 21.97 34.53
C GLY A 22 -22.41 21.95 33.99
N ALA A 23 -23.35 22.03 34.94
CA ALA A 23 -24.73 22.54 34.89
C ALA A 23 -25.53 22.43 33.56
N GLY A 24 -26.66 21.75 33.67
CA GLY A 24 -27.64 21.54 32.61
C GLY A 24 -28.13 22.82 31.93
N ALA A 25 -27.97 22.83 30.62
CA ALA A 25 -28.75 23.66 29.71
C ALA A 25 -29.66 22.75 28.88
N PRO A 26 -30.87 23.18 28.49
CA PRO A 26 -31.80 22.35 27.76
C PRO A 26 -31.23 21.92 26.42
N VAL A 27 -31.29 20.63 26.15
CA VAL A 27 -30.90 20.05 24.86
C VAL A 27 -31.89 20.60 23.83
N SER A 28 -31.51 21.62 23.09
CA SER A 28 -32.20 21.99 21.87
C SER A 28 -32.12 20.82 20.91
N ALA A 29 -33.29 20.25 20.57
CA ALA A 29 -33.40 19.22 19.58
C ALA A 29 -32.72 19.70 18.29
N MET A 30 -31.71 19.00 17.82
CA MET A 30 -31.12 19.21 16.50
C MET A 30 -32.23 19.00 15.44
N PRO A 31 -32.33 19.89 14.45
CA PRO A 31 -33.29 19.69 13.36
C PRO A 31 -33.00 18.36 12.65
N PRO A 32 -34.03 17.56 12.35
CA PRO A 32 -33.86 16.38 11.53
C PRO A 32 -33.44 16.81 10.12
N GLY A 33 -32.32 16.25 9.64
CA GLY A 33 -31.96 16.37 8.22
C GLY A 33 -30.89 17.42 7.92
N VAL A 34 -29.68 17.26 8.44
CA VAL A 34 -28.52 17.56 7.61
C VAL A 34 -28.40 16.38 6.67
N ASP A 35 -28.98 16.51 5.50
CA ASP A 35 -28.70 15.66 4.35
C ASP A 35 -27.16 15.70 4.18
N GLN A 36 -26.46 14.66 4.62
CA GLN A 36 -25.07 14.46 4.28
C GLN A 36 -25.11 14.25 2.78
N GLY A 37 -24.92 15.36 2.03
CA GLY A 37 -25.17 15.49 0.62
C GLY A 37 -24.77 14.21 -0.11
N ALA A 38 -25.76 13.52 -0.66
CA ALA A 38 -25.56 12.25 -1.35
C ALA A 38 -24.46 12.45 -2.39
N MET A 39 -23.30 11.82 -2.16
CA MET A 39 -22.19 11.91 -3.09
C MET A 39 -22.65 11.55 -4.50
N PRO A 40 -22.19 12.25 -5.54
CA PRO A 40 -22.47 11.90 -6.91
C PRO A 40 -22.16 10.41 -7.16
N MET A 41 -23.04 9.73 -7.86
CA MET A 41 -22.95 8.28 -8.09
C MET A 41 -21.62 7.87 -8.70
N GLY A 42 -21.00 8.75 -9.51
CA GLY A 42 -19.66 8.52 -10.08
C GLY A 42 -18.53 8.49 -9.05
N GLN A 43 -18.57 9.34 -8.03
CA GLN A 43 -17.56 9.37 -6.97
C GLN A 43 -17.68 8.16 -6.03
N ARG A 44 -18.90 7.75 -5.67
CA ARG A 44 -19.12 6.50 -4.92
C ARG A 44 -18.59 5.29 -5.67
N SER A 45 -18.74 5.28 -7.01
CA SER A 45 -18.21 4.22 -7.87
C SER A 45 -16.68 4.23 -7.89
N ALA A 46 -16.02 5.40 -7.89
CA ALA A 46 -14.57 5.54 -7.87
C ALA A 46 -13.96 5.02 -6.56
N ASP A 47 -14.52 5.42 -5.41
CA ASP A 47 -14.08 4.96 -4.10
C ASP A 47 -14.22 3.43 -3.95
N ALA A 48 -15.39 2.89 -4.33
CA ALA A 48 -15.64 1.46 -4.30
C ALA A 48 -14.67 0.69 -5.20
N HIS A 49 -14.41 1.21 -6.39
CA HIS A 49 -13.47 0.60 -7.33
C HIS A 49 -12.04 0.63 -6.80
N PHE A 50 -11.58 1.79 -6.31
CA PHE A 50 -10.23 1.92 -5.73
C PHE A 50 -10.02 0.92 -4.59
N ILE A 51 -10.92 0.90 -3.61
CA ILE A 51 -10.82 -0.02 -2.46
C ILE A 51 -10.80 -1.47 -2.93
N ALA A 52 -11.69 -1.84 -3.86
CA ALA A 52 -11.76 -3.21 -4.37
C ALA A 52 -10.50 -3.66 -5.11
N MET A 53 -9.77 -2.72 -5.73
CA MET A 53 -8.52 -2.99 -6.44
C MET A 53 -7.29 -2.92 -5.52
N MET A 54 -7.26 -1.96 -4.58
CA MET A 54 -6.09 -1.74 -3.72
C MET A 54 -5.94 -2.83 -2.66
N ILE A 55 -7.02 -3.39 -2.12
CA ILE A 55 -6.94 -4.46 -1.13
C ILE A 55 -6.18 -5.69 -1.66
N PRO A 56 -6.53 -6.29 -2.81
CA PRO A 56 -5.77 -7.42 -3.35
C PRO A 56 -4.35 -7.03 -3.76
N HIS A 57 -4.12 -5.78 -4.18
CA HIS A 57 -2.77 -5.26 -4.41
C HIS A 57 -1.96 -5.31 -3.12
N HIS A 58 -2.45 -4.77 -2.01
CA HIS A 58 -1.78 -4.86 -0.71
C HIS A 58 -1.53 -6.29 -0.24
N GLU A 59 -2.50 -7.19 -0.43
CA GLU A 59 -2.33 -8.61 -0.11
C GLU A 59 -1.13 -9.23 -0.83
N GLY A 60 -0.86 -8.78 -2.06
CA GLY A 60 0.33 -9.17 -2.81
C GLY A 60 1.64 -8.71 -2.16
N ALA A 61 1.73 -7.45 -1.74
CA ALA A 61 2.91 -6.92 -1.05
C ALA A 61 3.12 -7.58 0.32
N ILE A 62 2.04 -7.82 1.05
CA ILE A 62 2.08 -8.53 2.34
C ILE A 62 2.67 -9.93 2.16
N ALA A 63 2.21 -10.68 1.15
CA ALA A 63 2.73 -12.01 0.87
C ALA A 63 4.23 -12.00 0.46
N MET A 64 4.67 -10.99 -0.32
CA MET A 64 6.10 -10.82 -0.60
C MET A 64 6.91 -10.47 0.65
N ALA A 65 6.36 -9.61 1.52
CA ALA A 65 7.00 -9.23 2.78
C ALA A 65 7.14 -10.44 3.73
N GLU A 66 6.13 -11.30 3.81
CA GLU A 66 6.20 -12.54 4.59
C GLU A 66 7.30 -13.48 4.09
N LEU A 67 7.45 -13.62 2.76
CA LEU A 67 8.58 -14.35 2.19
C LEU A 67 9.93 -13.71 2.55
N ALA A 68 10.02 -12.37 2.54
CA ALA A 68 11.24 -11.67 2.92
C ALA A 68 11.62 -11.90 4.39
N LEU A 69 10.64 -11.93 5.28
CA LEU A 69 10.86 -12.27 6.70
C LEU A 69 11.37 -13.68 6.91
N GLN A 70 11.01 -14.62 6.02
CA GLN A 70 11.45 -16.00 6.09
C GLN A 70 12.83 -16.22 5.45
N ARG A 71 13.11 -15.54 4.33
CA ARG A 71 14.26 -15.85 3.46
C ARG A 71 15.43 -14.87 3.57
N SER A 72 15.16 -13.57 3.76
CA SER A 72 16.22 -12.58 3.83
C SER A 72 16.94 -12.61 5.18
N ARG A 73 18.27 -12.48 5.12
CA ARG A 73 19.13 -12.30 6.30
C ARG A 73 19.53 -10.84 6.53
N ARG A 74 19.23 -9.96 5.57
CA ARG A 74 19.54 -8.53 5.70
C ARG A 74 18.55 -7.84 6.63
N ALA A 75 19.06 -7.18 7.65
CA ALA A 75 18.25 -6.47 8.63
C ALA A 75 17.39 -5.38 7.98
N GLU A 76 17.93 -4.72 6.96
CA GLU A 76 17.26 -3.66 6.19
C GLU A 76 16.01 -4.18 5.47
N ILE A 77 16.14 -5.31 4.76
CA ILE A 77 15.00 -5.95 4.06
C ILE A 77 13.97 -6.45 5.06
N ARG A 78 14.41 -7.10 6.13
CA ARG A 78 13.51 -7.58 7.17
C ARG A 78 12.74 -6.45 7.84
N GLY A 79 13.42 -5.34 8.16
CA GLY A 79 12.80 -4.14 8.73
C GLY A 79 11.78 -3.49 7.78
N LEU A 80 12.09 -3.41 6.49
CA LEU A 80 11.15 -2.94 5.47
C LEU A 80 9.94 -3.88 5.35
N ALA A 81 10.17 -5.19 5.26
CA ALA A 81 9.11 -6.19 5.15
C ALA A 81 8.14 -6.15 6.33
N GLU A 82 8.64 -5.96 7.56
CA GLU A 82 7.80 -5.81 8.75
C GLU A 82 6.93 -4.55 8.69
N ARG A 83 7.49 -3.41 8.24
CA ARG A 83 6.73 -2.17 8.04
C ARG A 83 5.65 -2.34 6.99
N ILE A 84 5.98 -2.87 5.81
CA ILE A 84 5.02 -3.12 4.72
C ILE A 84 3.89 -4.03 5.22
N ARG A 85 4.22 -5.17 5.83
CA ARG A 85 3.23 -6.11 6.37
C ARG A 85 2.28 -5.41 7.35
N SER A 86 2.83 -4.66 8.29
CA SER A 86 2.07 -4.00 9.34
C SER A 86 1.21 -2.85 8.80
N SER A 87 1.79 -1.92 8.00
CA SER A 87 1.06 -0.77 7.47
C SER A 87 -0.05 -1.19 6.52
N GLN A 88 0.25 -2.02 5.53
CA GLN A 88 -0.74 -2.41 4.52
C GLN A 88 -1.83 -3.33 5.07
N SER A 89 -1.55 -4.12 6.12
CA SER A 89 -2.61 -4.84 6.84
C SER A 89 -3.58 -3.89 7.54
N ARG A 90 -3.08 -2.82 8.19
CA ARG A 90 -3.93 -1.79 8.81
C ARG A 90 -4.75 -1.03 7.78
N GLU A 91 -4.14 -0.64 6.65
CA GLU A 91 -4.80 0.04 5.55
C GLU A 91 -5.92 -0.83 4.94
N ASN A 92 -5.65 -2.11 4.71
CA ASN A 92 -6.68 -3.07 4.26
C ASN A 92 -7.84 -3.18 5.25
N ALA A 93 -7.55 -3.27 6.55
CA ALA A 93 -8.59 -3.32 7.56
C ALA A 93 -9.43 -2.02 7.58
N GLN A 94 -8.78 -0.86 7.39
CA GLN A 94 -9.46 0.44 7.31
C GLN A 94 -10.35 0.53 6.08
N MET A 95 -9.82 0.21 4.90
CA MET A 95 -10.58 0.20 3.63
C MET A 95 -11.79 -0.74 3.69
N ARG A 96 -11.64 -1.93 4.29
CA ARG A 96 -12.77 -2.86 4.49
C ARG A 96 -13.85 -2.29 5.42
N ARG A 97 -13.46 -1.55 6.48
CA ARG A 97 -14.43 -0.88 7.37
C ARG A 97 -15.18 0.21 6.62
N TRP A 98 -14.48 1.08 5.91
CA TRP A 98 -15.08 2.15 5.11
C TRP A 98 -16.00 1.60 4.02
N TYR A 99 -15.60 0.55 3.33
CA TYR A 99 -16.42 -0.07 2.29
C TYR A 99 -17.79 -0.52 2.84
N ARG A 100 -17.78 -1.22 4.00
CA ARG A 100 -19.04 -1.61 4.65
C ARG A 100 -19.87 -0.41 5.10
N GLN A 101 -19.23 0.59 5.67
CA GLN A 101 -19.90 1.80 6.15
C GLN A 101 -20.55 2.60 5.01
N TRP A 102 -19.85 2.78 3.90
CA TRP A 102 -20.29 3.65 2.81
C TRP A 102 -21.19 2.95 1.79
N PHE A 103 -21.01 1.66 1.58
CA PHE A 103 -21.69 0.90 0.54
C PHE A 103 -22.63 -0.19 1.07
N GLY A 104 -22.64 -0.44 2.38
CA GLY A 104 -23.56 -1.40 3.04
C GLY A 104 -23.29 -2.86 2.72
N SER A 105 -22.11 -3.20 2.17
CA SER A 105 -21.72 -4.56 1.78
C SER A 105 -20.24 -4.81 2.03
N ASP A 106 -19.83 -6.07 2.00
CA ASP A 106 -18.41 -6.41 2.00
C ASP A 106 -17.77 -6.09 0.65
N VAL A 107 -16.43 -5.84 0.67
CA VAL A 107 -15.65 -5.64 -0.54
C VAL A 107 -15.80 -6.86 -1.45
N PRO A 108 -16.18 -6.67 -2.72
CA PRO A 108 -16.32 -7.78 -3.66
C PRO A 108 -15.03 -8.57 -3.78
N ARG A 109 -15.12 -9.89 -3.73
CA ARG A 109 -13.99 -10.74 -4.06
C ARG A 109 -13.89 -10.83 -5.57
N TRP A 110 -12.87 -10.17 -6.13
CA TRP A 110 -12.56 -10.33 -7.54
C TRP A 110 -12.01 -11.74 -7.77
N SER A 111 -12.84 -12.65 -8.25
CA SER A 111 -12.34 -13.93 -8.71
C SER A 111 -11.62 -13.72 -10.05
N ARG A 112 -10.47 -14.34 -10.22
CA ARG A 112 -9.74 -14.37 -11.49
C ARG A 112 -10.61 -14.80 -12.68
N ALA A 113 -11.67 -15.55 -12.41
CA ALA A 113 -12.62 -16.04 -13.40
C ALA A 113 -13.54 -14.94 -13.99
N GLY A 114 -13.81 -13.87 -13.22
CA GLY A 114 -14.73 -12.81 -13.61
C GLY A 114 -14.19 -11.81 -14.64
N MET A 115 -12.87 -11.78 -14.87
CA MET A 115 -12.25 -10.83 -15.80
C MET A 115 -12.02 -11.40 -17.22
N GLY A 116 -12.49 -12.62 -17.54
CA GLY A 116 -12.32 -13.19 -18.88
C GLY A 116 -10.86 -13.37 -19.34
N MET A 117 -9.92 -13.23 -18.46
CA MET A 117 -8.49 -13.34 -18.74
C MET A 117 -8.06 -14.79 -18.54
N GLY A 118 -7.95 -15.51 -19.65
CA GLY A 118 -7.35 -16.83 -19.71
C GLY A 118 -5.99 -16.86 -19.02
N SER A 119 -5.58 -18.05 -18.60
CA SER A 119 -4.46 -18.41 -17.73
C SER A 119 -3.05 -17.91 -18.12
N GLY A 120 -2.89 -16.88 -18.96
CA GLY A 120 -1.60 -16.46 -19.48
C GLY A 120 -1.29 -14.97 -19.46
N MET A 121 -2.26 -14.09 -19.24
CA MET A 121 -2.06 -12.65 -19.28
C MET A 121 -2.54 -11.98 -17.99
N GLY A 122 -1.85 -12.27 -16.87
CA GLY A 122 -1.91 -11.38 -15.71
C GLY A 122 -1.42 -10.00 -16.15
N MET A 123 -2.20 -8.95 -15.91
CA MET A 123 -1.69 -7.59 -16.14
C MET A 123 -0.32 -7.47 -15.47
N PRO A 124 0.73 -7.02 -16.18
CA PRO A 124 2.04 -6.81 -15.56
C PRO A 124 1.87 -5.84 -14.40
N GLY A 125 2.10 -6.30 -13.16
CA GLY A 125 1.99 -5.48 -11.95
C GLY A 125 0.86 -5.83 -10.97
N PHE A 126 -0.22 -6.52 -11.38
CA PHE A 126 -1.29 -6.97 -10.46
C PHE A 126 -1.01 -8.32 -9.82
N GLY A 127 -0.17 -9.15 -10.42
CA GLY A 127 0.24 -10.43 -9.86
C GLY A 127 1.65 -10.35 -9.35
N THR A 128 1.83 -10.47 -8.04
CA THR A 128 3.15 -10.78 -7.51
C THR A 128 3.58 -12.12 -8.11
N ARG A 129 4.78 -12.16 -8.66
CA ARG A 129 5.38 -13.44 -9.10
C ARG A 129 5.90 -14.17 -7.86
N LEU A 130 5.00 -14.47 -6.92
CA LEU A 130 5.36 -15.08 -5.65
C LEU A 130 6.15 -16.37 -5.82
N GLU A 131 5.80 -17.19 -6.81
CA GLU A 131 6.54 -18.42 -7.08
C GLU A 131 7.96 -18.14 -7.58
N ALA A 132 8.11 -17.17 -8.49
CA ALA A 132 9.44 -16.75 -8.94
C ALA A 132 10.27 -16.17 -7.80
N LEU A 133 9.64 -15.43 -6.88
CA LEU A 133 10.30 -14.94 -5.68
C LEU A 133 10.66 -16.06 -4.71
N ARG A 134 9.75 -17.03 -4.52
CA ARG A 134 9.96 -18.19 -3.66
C ARG A 134 11.15 -19.04 -4.09
N THR A 135 11.37 -19.18 -5.39
CA THR A 135 12.42 -20.02 -5.99
C THR A 135 13.68 -19.23 -6.36
N ALA A 136 13.70 -17.90 -6.18
CA ALA A 136 14.83 -17.06 -6.56
C ALA A 136 16.12 -17.47 -5.84
N THR A 137 17.20 -17.64 -6.60
CA THR A 137 18.54 -17.94 -6.07
C THR A 137 19.10 -16.75 -5.29
N ASP A 138 19.02 -15.54 -5.88
CA ASP A 138 19.32 -14.27 -5.19
C ASP A 138 17.98 -13.65 -4.75
N PHE A 139 17.54 -14.07 -3.57
CA PHE A 139 16.24 -13.64 -3.03
C PHE A 139 16.18 -12.13 -2.82
N ASP A 140 17.20 -11.56 -2.22
CA ASP A 140 17.19 -10.14 -1.82
C ASP A 140 17.11 -9.23 -3.05
N ARG A 141 17.84 -9.57 -4.10
CA ARG A 141 17.77 -8.89 -5.39
C ARG A 141 16.38 -9.00 -6.01
N ALA A 142 15.84 -10.21 -6.12
CA ALA A 142 14.53 -10.47 -6.70
C ALA A 142 13.41 -9.78 -5.90
N PHE A 143 13.52 -9.74 -4.58
CA PHE A 143 12.58 -9.04 -3.70
C PHE A 143 12.57 -7.55 -3.99
N LEU A 144 13.74 -6.90 -4.03
CA LEU A 144 13.82 -5.47 -4.31
C LEU A 144 13.25 -5.12 -5.69
N GLU A 145 13.61 -5.90 -6.73
CA GLU A 145 13.10 -5.68 -8.10
C GLU A 145 11.58 -5.78 -8.16
N GLN A 146 11.02 -6.82 -7.55
CA GLN A 146 9.57 -7.05 -7.57
C GLN A 146 8.81 -6.05 -6.69
N MET A 147 9.31 -5.73 -5.50
CA MET A 147 8.64 -4.80 -4.59
C MET A 147 8.67 -3.37 -5.12
N ILE A 148 9.77 -2.93 -5.74
CA ILE A 148 9.84 -1.63 -6.42
C ILE A 148 8.79 -1.54 -7.53
N ALA A 149 8.68 -2.57 -8.37
CA ALA A 149 7.68 -2.58 -9.44
C ALA A 149 6.25 -2.58 -8.89
N HIS A 150 6.01 -3.33 -7.83
CA HIS A 150 4.72 -3.41 -7.15
C HIS A 150 4.34 -2.05 -6.53
N HIS A 151 5.22 -1.41 -5.79
CA HIS A 151 4.98 -0.10 -5.19
C HIS A 151 4.74 1.00 -6.23
N ARG A 152 5.46 0.98 -7.36
CA ARG A 152 5.18 1.90 -8.48
C ARG A 152 3.75 1.79 -8.99
N MET A 153 3.22 0.58 -9.08
CA MET A 153 1.83 0.36 -9.44
C MET A 153 0.89 0.92 -8.36
N GLY A 154 1.15 0.68 -7.08
CA GLY A 154 0.38 1.23 -5.96
C GLY A 154 0.34 2.76 -5.96
N VAL A 155 1.50 3.39 -6.16
CA VAL A 155 1.63 4.86 -6.30
C VAL A 155 0.79 5.37 -7.47
N MET A 156 0.86 4.70 -8.64
CA MET A 156 0.07 5.08 -9.80
C MET A 156 -1.43 4.97 -9.53
N MET A 157 -1.88 3.87 -8.94
CA MET A 157 -3.29 3.65 -8.59
C MET A 157 -3.79 4.71 -7.61
N ALA A 158 -3.05 4.96 -6.52
CA ALA A 158 -3.43 5.94 -5.51
C ALA A 158 -3.41 7.37 -6.05
N SER A 159 -2.39 7.74 -6.84
CA SER A 159 -2.33 9.06 -7.47
C SER A 159 -3.50 9.31 -8.42
N HIS A 160 -3.90 8.30 -9.19
CA HIS A 160 -5.05 8.43 -10.10
C HIS A 160 -6.36 8.55 -9.33
N ALA A 161 -6.53 7.79 -8.26
CA ALA A 161 -7.77 7.76 -7.48
C ALA A 161 -8.07 9.09 -6.80
N GLN A 162 -7.07 9.86 -6.35
CA GLN A 162 -7.24 11.16 -5.68
C GLN A 162 -8.10 12.15 -6.47
N TRP A 163 -8.10 12.06 -7.80
CA TRP A 163 -8.91 12.94 -8.66
C TRP A 163 -10.41 12.61 -8.64
N GLY A 164 -10.75 11.35 -8.32
CA GLY A 164 -12.12 10.85 -8.38
C GLY A 164 -12.72 10.49 -7.02
N SER A 165 -11.90 10.37 -5.98
CA SER A 165 -12.36 9.95 -4.65
C SER A 165 -13.29 10.98 -4.02
N GLY A 166 -14.43 10.51 -3.55
CA GLY A 166 -15.47 11.33 -2.94
C GLY A 166 -15.24 11.54 -1.43
N HIS A 167 -14.77 10.51 -0.71
CA HIS A 167 -14.55 10.60 0.73
C HIS A 167 -13.20 11.23 1.06
N ALA A 168 -13.19 12.23 1.93
CA ALA A 168 -11.99 12.95 2.32
C ALA A 168 -10.95 12.03 2.97
N GLU A 169 -11.40 11.12 3.83
CA GLU A 169 -10.57 10.16 4.55
C GLU A 169 -9.86 9.20 3.58
N LEU A 170 -10.51 8.84 2.47
CA LEU A 170 -9.90 7.99 1.45
C LEU A 170 -8.83 8.76 0.68
N ARG A 171 -9.09 10.02 0.31
CA ARG A 171 -8.08 10.88 -0.33
C ARG A 171 -6.83 11.08 0.54
N GLU A 172 -7.02 11.24 1.85
CA GLU A 172 -5.91 11.33 2.80
C GLU A 172 -5.09 10.03 2.84
N LEU A 173 -5.76 8.88 2.85
CA LEU A 173 -5.10 7.57 2.78
C LEU A 173 -4.34 7.38 1.47
N GLU A 174 -4.95 7.73 0.33
CA GLU A 174 -4.33 7.68 -0.99
C GLU A 174 -3.07 8.56 -1.06
N ALA A 175 -3.15 9.79 -0.53
CA ALA A 175 -1.99 10.69 -0.46
C ALA A 175 -0.88 10.13 0.45
N ALA A 176 -1.24 9.51 1.56
CA ALA A 176 -0.29 8.84 2.45
C ALA A 176 0.39 7.64 1.75
N MET A 177 -0.37 6.82 1.01
CA MET A 177 0.15 5.71 0.22
C MET A 177 1.16 6.20 -0.82
N VAL A 178 0.83 7.26 -1.58
CA VAL A 178 1.73 7.84 -2.58
C VAL A 178 3.06 8.25 -1.93
N ARG A 179 3.01 8.98 -0.82
CA ARG A 179 4.21 9.43 -0.12
C ARG A 179 5.03 8.28 0.42
N VAL A 180 4.43 7.40 1.23
CA VAL A 180 5.14 6.31 1.91
C VAL A 180 5.73 5.32 0.92
N GLN A 181 4.96 4.88 -0.07
CA GLN A 181 5.46 3.92 -1.06
C GLN A 181 6.53 4.55 -1.98
N SER A 182 6.47 5.85 -2.28
CA SER A 182 7.55 6.53 -3.01
C SER A 182 8.85 6.55 -2.20
N GLU A 183 8.79 6.86 -0.91
CA GLU A 183 9.96 6.82 -0.02
C GLU A 183 10.56 5.39 0.07
N GLU A 184 9.71 4.38 0.13
CA GLU A 184 10.14 2.98 0.14
C GLU A 184 10.77 2.55 -1.20
N ILE A 185 10.24 3.01 -2.33
CA ILE A 185 10.85 2.79 -3.66
C ILE A 185 12.26 3.39 -3.69
N GLU A 186 12.43 4.63 -3.24
CA GLU A 186 13.75 5.28 -3.21
C GLU A 186 14.72 4.54 -2.29
N GLN A 187 14.25 4.11 -1.12
CA GLN A 187 15.07 3.33 -0.18
C GLN A 187 15.53 2.02 -0.81
N MET A 188 14.62 1.27 -1.41
CA MET A 188 14.92 0.01 -2.10
C MET A 188 15.85 0.22 -3.29
N ALA A 189 15.67 1.28 -4.07
CA ALA A 189 16.54 1.60 -5.20
C ALA A 189 17.96 1.93 -4.75
N ARG A 190 18.14 2.67 -3.63
CA ARG A 190 19.47 2.92 -3.04
C ARG A 190 20.14 1.61 -2.61
N TRP A 191 19.43 0.72 -1.93
CA TRP A 191 19.98 -0.58 -1.54
C TRP A 191 20.32 -1.45 -2.75
N TYR A 192 19.47 -1.44 -3.77
CA TYR A 192 19.74 -2.18 -4.99
C TYR A 192 21.02 -1.73 -5.66
N GLN A 193 21.24 -0.42 -5.79
CA GLN A 193 22.47 0.15 -6.35
C GLN A 193 23.69 -0.16 -5.48
N GLN A 194 23.55 -0.05 -4.17
CA GLN A 194 24.63 -0.32 -3.23
C GLN A 194 25.09 -1.77 -3.27
N TRP A 195 24.14 -2.72 -3.29
CA TRP A 195 24.46 -4.13 -3.13
C TRP A 195 24.69 -4.86 -4.45
N PHE A 196 24.03 -4.41 -5.53
CA PHE A 196 24.03 -5.11 -6.82
C PHE A 196 24.54 -4.26 -7.98
N GLY A 197 24.63 -2.93 -7.83
CA GLY A 197 25.08 -2.02 -8.89
C GLY A 197 26.56 -2.14 -9.21
N ALA A 198 27.40 -2.58 -8.28
CA ALA A 198 28.84 -2.77 -8.48
C ALA A 198 29.17 -4.05 -9.26
N ALA A 199 28.36 -5.11 -9.11
CA ALA A 199 28.56 -6.39 -9.81
C ALA A 199 28.47 -6.23 -11.34
N ASN A 200 27.63 -5.31 -11.80
CA ASN A 200 27.50 -5.03 -13.25
C ASN A 200 28.68 -4.24 -13.81
N ARG A 201 29.38 -3.42 -12.99
CA ARG A 201 30.58 -2.68 -13.42
C ARG A 201 31.83 -3.56 -13.50
N SER A 202 31.97 -4.51 -12.58
CA SER A 202 33.09 -5.45 -12.59
C SER A 202 32.99 -6.46 -13.75
N ALA A 203 31.78 -6.87 -14.12
CA ALA A 203 31.56 -7.75 -15.28
C ALA A 203 31.88 -7.04 -16.62
N VAL A 204 31.64 -5.72 -16.71
CA VAL A 204 31.95 -4.93 -17.91
C VAL A 204 33.44 -4.57 -17.99
N MET A 205 34.14 -4.39 -16.86
CA MET A 205 35.57 -4.06 -16.81
C MET A 205 36.48 -5.29 -16.84
N GLY A 206 35.97 -6.50 -16.52
CA GLY A 206 36.73 -7.75 -16.53
C GLY A 206 36.84 -8.42 -17.91
N GLY A 207 36.20 -7.85 -18.95
CA GLY A 207 36.17 -8.42 -20.30
C GLY A 207 37.27 -7.89 -21.29
N ALA A 208 38.20 -7.06 -20.84
CA ALA A 208 39.27 -6.51 -21.70
C ALA A 208 40.66 -6.93 -21.21
N SER A 209 40.91 -8.26 -21.24
CA SER A 209 42.27 -8.77 -21.37
C SER A 209 42.31 -9.55 -22.67
N ILE A 210 42.72 -8.89 -23.71
CA ILE A 210 43.14 -9.48 -24.97
C ILE A 210 44.66 -9.70 -24.89
N PRO A 211 45.19 -10.87 -25.27
CA PRO A 211 46.60 -11.19 -25.26
C PRO A 211 47.40 -10.38 -26.32
#